data_f9935aa0b3da6a57c18de2d255ef35a7
#
_entry.id   f9935aa0b3da6a57c18de2d255ef35a7
#
_cell.length_a   1.000
_cell.length_b   1.000
_cell.length_c   1.000
_cell.angle_alpha   90.00
_cell.angle_beta   90.00
_cell.angle_gamma   90.00
#
_symmetry.space_group_name_H-M   'P 1'
#
loop_
_entity.id
_entity.type
_entity.pdbx_description
1 polymer ?
#
loop_
_entity_poly.entity_id
_entity_poly.type
_entity_poly.pdbx_seq_one_letter_code
_entity_poly.pdbx_strand_id
1 'polypeptide(L)'
;VMGPYLPADSTPFSELKRIVPNIKYSFTGKNICHKRFYPLDELKQIQNEKEYDEIIREAAKILKNGMTLVSEKWERPWISLTGGIDSNTTFAAANGIYNRFHTFSYLSAEKESIDCEAAKKISAEFDVPWECYHIPADSSVLADYEIKREIILHNNAYIAQTPENEIRKRIYLADHLPADVEVKSWVSETIRAYWYKHYGRKTMPQLSAKLYRNLYKIFLLNRGLAHKIDRLFDQYIKEYEYELIPQQYPPADVHYNEVTWGSWGGLNISEMKFYSDITIIYNNRKFLDMLFRVPLIDRISDKHHLAMKKVLNQKLHDMGIRVVNQHETAFRAFCLNAIFTANMILPF
;
A
#
# COMPACT_ATOMS: atom_id res chain seq x y z
N VAL A 1 12.88 0.89 19.97
CA VAL A 1 12.97 0.90 18.51
C VAL A 1 11.67 1.46 17.95
N MET A 2 11.75 2.52 17.14
CA MET A 2 10.61 3.12 16.45
C MET A 2 10.06 2.15 15.40
N GLY A 3 8.92 2.46 14.79
CA GLY A 3 8.41 1.71 13.63
C GLY A 3 9.30 1.90 12.38
N PRO A 4 8.91 1.33 11.23
CA PRO A 4 9.69 1.41 9.99
C PRO A 4 9.77 2.82 9.38
N TYR A 5 9.05 3.78 9.96
CA TYR A 5 9.05 5.20 9.64
C TYR A 5 8.77 6.01 10.91
N LEU A 6 8.95 7.33 10.88
CA LEU A 6 8.64 8.19 12.03
C LEU A 6 7.13 8.47 12.11
N PRO A 7 6.57 8.62 13.35
CA PRO A 7 5.13 8.81 13.54
C PRO A 7 4.65 10.18 13.08
N ALA A 8 3.37 10.27 12.76
CA ALA A 8 2.71 11.51 12.34
C ALA A 8 3.44 12.15 11.13
N ASP A 9 3.74 13.43 11.18
CA ASP A 9 4.52 14.18 10.19
C ASP A 9 6.00 14.36 10.56
N SER A 10 6.48 13.65 11.56
CA SER A 10 7.83 13.82 12.12
C SER A 10 8.92 13.46 11.10
N THR A 11 10.04 14.19 11.22
CA THR A 11 11.32 13.88 10.57
C THR A 11 12.44 13.79 11.63
N PRO A 12 13.66 13.37 11.28
CA PRO A 12 14.79 13.41 12.20
C PRO A 12 15.21 14.83 12.62
N PHE A 13 14.70 15.84 11.94
CA PHE A 13 15.03 17.26 12.17
C PHE A 13 13.85 17.96 12.81
N SER A 14 14.10 18.71 13.90
CA SER A 14 13.02 19.37 14.67
C SER A 14 12.26 20.43 13.87
N GLU A 15 12.94 21.10 12.96
CA GLU A 15 12.39 22.19 12.15
C GLU A 15 11.73 21.71 10.84
N LEU A 16 11.86 20.43 10.51
CA LEU A 16 11.33 19.88 9.27
C LEU A 16 10.16 18.92 9.55
N LYS A 17 9.05 19.18 8.89
CA LYS A 17 7.88 18.30 8.90
C LYS A 17 7.67 17.68 7.52
N ARG A 18 7.14 16.48 7.48
CA ARG A 18 6.71 15.86 6.22
C ARG A 18 5.45 16.52 5.71
N ILE A 19 5.34 16.65 4.40
CA ILE A 19 4.10 17.01 3.72
C ILE A 19 3.09 15.85 3.90
N VAL A 20 1.90 16.18 4.39
CA VAL A 20 0.83 15.22 4.64
C VAL A 20 -0.05 15.09 3.39
N PRO A 21 -0.43 13.86 2.98
CA PRO A 21 -1.36 13.65 1.88
C PRO A 21 -2.71 14.36 2.10
N ASN A 22 -3.36 14.74 0.99
CA ASN A 22 -4.69 15.36 1.00
C ASN A 22 -4.78 16.72 1.70
N ILE A 23 -3.65 17.37 1.92
CA ILE A 23 -3.53 18.73 2.46
C ILE A 23 -3.01 19.65 1.38
N LYS A 24 -3.68 20.78 1.17
CA LYS A 24 -3.21 21.86 0.32
C LYS A 24 -2.33 22.79 1.15
N TYR A 25 -1.09 22.98 0.74
CA TYR A 25 -0.18 23.95 1.32
C TYR A 25 -0.12 25.21 0.45
N SER A 26 -0.22 26.38 1.07
CA SER A 26 -0.12 27.68 0.42
C SER A 26 0.99 28.49 1.07
N PHE A 27 1.88 29.02 0.24
CA PHE A 27 3.02 29.82 0.67
C PHE A 27 2.78 31.28 0.31
N THR A 28 2.75 32.16 1.31
CA THR A 28 2.56 33.60 1.13
C THR A 28 3.68 34.34 1.87
N GLY A 29 4.72 34.71 1.15
CA GLY A 29 5.93 35.25 1.76
C GLY A 29 6.58 34.26 2.73
N LYS A 30 6.64 34.60 4.02
CA LYS A 30 7.17 33.71 5.08
C LYS A 30 6.11 32.80 5.73
N ASN A 31 4.85 32.98 5.40
CA ASN A 31 3.76 32.25 6.02
C ASN A 31 3.42 30.99 5.21
N ILE A 32 3.24 29.90 5.93
CA ILE A 32 2.74 28.62 5.38
C ILE A 32 1.36 28.39 5.98
N CYS A 33 0.35 28.31 5.11
CA CYS A 33 -0.99 27.93 5.49
C CYS A 33 -1.27 26.55 4.89
N HIS A 34 -2.00 25.71 5.60
CA HIS A 34 -2.44 24.42 5.08
C HIS A 34 -3.92 24.20 5.36
N LYS A 35 -4.57 23.41 4.51
CA LYS A 35 -5.99 23.09 4.61
C LYS A 35 -6.25 21.71 4.02
N ARG A 36 -7.06 20.91 4.70
CA ARG A 36 -7.56 19.64 4.15
C ARG A 36 -8.49 19.93 2.97
N PHE A 37 -8.32 19.18 1.89
CA PHE A 37 -9.20 19.25 0.72
C PHE A 37 -9.85 17.91 0.36
N TYR A 38 -9.44 16.82 1.03
CA TYR A 38 -9.95 15.48 0.81
C TYR A 38 -9.66 14.58 2.05
N PRO A 39 -10.54 13.60 2.38
CA PRO A 39 -11.93 13.56 1.95
C PRO A 39 -12.79 14.54 2.76
N LEU A 40 -13.74 15.20 2.14
CA LEU A 40 -14.67 16.14 2.78
C LEU A 40 -16.14 15.87 2.43
N ASP A 41 -16.37 15.13 1.33
CA ASP A 41 -17.72 14.82 0.87
C ASP A 41 -18.22 13.51 1.50
N GLU A 42 -19.50 13.48 1.91
CA GLU A 42 -20.12 12.28 2.40
C GLU A 42 -20.28 11.22 1.31
N LEU A 43 -20.03 9.97 1.67
CA LEU A 43 -20.22 8.82 0.80
C LEU A 43 -21.58 8.19 1.02
N LYS A 44 -22.36 8.04 -0.06
CA LYS A 44 -23.58 7.23 -0.02
C LYS A 44 -23.20 5.76 -0.04
N GLN A 45 -23.59 5.03 1.01
CA GLN A 45 -23.40 3.58 1.06
C GLN A 45 -24.24 2.89 -0.02
N ILE A 46 -23.71 1.78 -0.55
CA ILE A 46 -24.40 0.94 -1.52
C ILE A 46 -25.67 0.37 -0.90
N GLN A 47 -26.82 0.51 -1.60
CA GLN A 47 -28.12 0.12 -1.11
C GLN A 47 -28.58 -1.25 -1.67
N ASN A 48 -28.08 -1.66 -2.82
CA ASN A 48 -28.51 -2.87 -3.50
C ASN A 48 -27.42 -3.43 -4.43
N GLU A 49 -27.67 -4.64 -4.94
CA GLU A 49 -26.71 -5.37 -5.76
C GLU A 49 -26.46 -4.67 -7.13
N LYS A 50 -27.46 -4.00 -7.67
CA LYS A 50 -27.31 -3.26 -8.94
C LYS A 50 -26.29 -2.11 -8.78
N GLU A 51 -26.41 -1.32 -7.71
CA GLU A 51 -25.41 -0.28 -7.40
C GLU A 51 -24.02 -0.86 -7.15
N TYR A 52 -23.96 -2.01 -6.46
CA TYR A 52 -22.70 -2.71 -6.25
C TYR A 52 -22.03 -3.04 -7.59
N ASP A 53 -22.77 -3.66 -8.52
CA ASP A 53 -22.27 -4.04 -9.82
C ASP A 53 -21.86 -2.84 -10.68
N GLU A 54 -22.59 -1.73 -10.58
CA GLU A 54 -22.24 -0.48 -11.27
C GLU A 54 -20.92 0.08 -10.75
N ILE A 55 -20.73 0.12 -9.43
CA ILE A 55 -19.49 0.57 -8.79
C ILE A 55 -18.30 -0.32 -9.18
N ILE A 56 -18.50 -1.63 -9.17
CA ILE A 56 -17.43 -2.58 -9.56
C ILE A 56 -17.02 -2.37 -11.01
N ARG A 57 -17.98 -2.19 -11.94
CA ARG A 57 -17.68 -1.92 -13.36
C ARG A 57 -16.95 -0.59 -13.55
N GLU A 58 -17.37 0.48 -12.88
CA GLU A 58 -16.71 1.77 -12.98
C GLU A 58 -15.30 1.76 -12.34
N ALA A 59 -15.14 1.09 -11.21
CA ALA A 59 -13.83 0.90 -10.60
C ALA A 59 -12.88 0.10 -11.51
N ALA A 60 -13.37 -0.99 -12.09
CA ALA A 60 -12.61 -1.77 -13.07
C ALA A 60 -12.19 -0.93 -14.28
N LYS A 61 -13.09 -0.07 -14.78
CA LYS A 61 -12.79 0.85 -15.88
C LYS A 61 -11.70 1.85 -15.54
N ILE A 62 -11.68 2.38 -14.31
CA ILE A 62 -10.60 3.28 -13.85
C ILE A 62 -9.25 2.54 -13.88
N LEU A 63 -9.18 1.31 -13.37
CA LEU A 63 -7.94 0.52 -13.40
C LEU A 63 -7.50 0.23 -14.82
N LYS A 64 -8.42 -0.18 -15.70
CA LYS A 64 -8.13 -0.43 -17.13
C LYS A 64 -7.59 0.82 -17.83
N ASN A 65 -8.23 1.97 -17.62
CA ASN A 65 -7.75 3.24 -18.15
C ASN A 65 -6.37 3.60 -17.63
N GLY A 66 -6.11 3.34 -16.33
CA GLY A 66 -4.80 3.52 -15.73
C GLY A 66 -3.72 2.70 -16.44
N MET A 67 -3.98 1.41 -16.73
CA MET A 67 -3.04 0.56 -17.47
C MET A 67 -2.85 1.03 -18.91
N THR A 68 -3.91 1.49 -19.59
CA THR A 68 -3.79 2.08 -20.93
C THR A 68 -2.86 3.29 -20.93
N LEU A 69 -3.08 4.24 -20.00
CA LEU A 69 -2.20 5.42 -19.87
C LEU A 69 -0.75 5.05 -19.56
N VAL A 70 -0.52 4.03 -18.74
CA VAL A 70 0.84 3.51 -18.48
C VAL A 70 1.48 3.03 -19.79
N SER A 71 0.76 2.22 -20.56
CA SER A 71 1.27 1.66 -21.82
C SER A 71 1.48 2.70 -22.92
N GLU A 72 0.84 3.86 -22.82
CA GLU A 72 1.01 4.99 -23.75
C GLU A 72 2.19 5.89 -23.36
N LYS A 73 2.46 5.99 -22.04
CA LYS A 73 3.50 6.89 -21.51
C LYS A 73 4.90 6.28 -21.53
N TRP A 74 5.04 4.99 -21.25
CA TRP A 74 6.34 4.34 -21.13
C TRP A 74 6.50 3.26 -22.21
N GLU A 75 7.72 3.11 -22.69
CA GLU A 75 8.06 2.13 -23.75
C GLU A 75 8.17 0.71 -23.19
N ARG A 76 8.69 0.58 -21.95
CA ARG A 76 8.94 -0.70 -21.29
C ARG A 76 8.29 -0.77 -19.91
N PRO A 77 6.94 -0.79 -19.84
CA PRO A 77 6.25 -0.95 -18.56
C PRO A 77 6.26 -2.42 -18.11
N TRP A 78 6.64 -2.65 -16.86
CA TRP A 78 6.67 -3.96 -16.24
C TRP A 78 5.70 -4.04 -15.07
N ILE A 79 5.01 -5.19 -14.96
CA ILE A 79 4.10 -5.48 -13.84
C ILE A 79 4.81 -6.43 -12.88
N SER A 80 4.98 -6.04 -11.61
CA SER A 80 5.38 -6.98 -10.57
C SER A 80 4.22 -7.91 -10.26
N LEU A 81 4.32 -9.16 -10.73
CA LEU A 81 3.25 -10.15 -10.66
C LEU A 81 3.57 -11.19 -9.58
N THR A 82 2.54 -11.54 -8.78
CA THR A 82 2.57 -12.58 -7.75
C THR A 82 1.27 -13.38 -7.80
N GLY A 83 1.12 -14.37 -6.93
CA GLY A 83 -0.16 -15.07 -6.74
C GLY A 83 -1.21 -14.26 -5.95
N GLY A 84 -0.85 -13.09 -5.43
CA GLY A 84 -1.72 -12.24 -4.61
C GLY A 84 -2.85 -11.59 -5.40
N ILE A 85 -3.98 -11.34 -4.72
CA ILE A 85 -5.19 -10.80 -5.38
C ILE A 85 -4.96 -9.40 -5.98
N ASP A 86 -4.12 -8.57 -5.36
CA ASP A 86 -3.85 -7.20 -5.81
C ASP A 86 -3.10 -7.20 -7.13
N SER A 87 -2.00 -7.96 -7.23
CA SER A 87 -1.21 -8.06 -8.45
C SER A 87 -1.99 -8.75 -9.58
N ASN A 88 -2.80 -9.76 -9.24
CA ASN A 88 -3.70 -10.41 -10.20
C ASN A 88 -4.75 -9.45 -10.76
N THR A 89 -5.31 -8.57 -9.92
CA THR A 89 -6.28 -7.56 -10.38
C THR A 89 -5.59 -6.48 -11.22
N THR A 90 -4.36 -6.09 -10.87
CA THR A 90 -3.54 -5.18 -11.70
C THR A 90 -3.27 -5.80 -13.07
N PHE A 91 -2.84 -7.06 -13.10
CA PHE A 91 -2.62 -7.77 -14.36
C PHE A 91 -3.92 -7.89 -15.18
N ALA A 92 -5.05 -8.24 -14.54
CA ALA A 92 -6.36 -8.27 -15.19
C ALA A 92 -6.73 -6.94 -15.85
N ALA A 93 -6.32 -5.81 -15.28
CA ALA A 93 -6.59 -4.49 -15.84
C ALA A 93 -5.86 -4.21 -17.16
N ALA A 94 -4.79 -4.94 -17.47
CA ALA A 94 -4.09 -4.89 -18.76
C ALA A 94 -4.75 -5.76 -19.85
N ASN A 95 -5.88 -6.39 -19.56
CA ASN A 95 -6.58 -7.23 -20.54
C ASN A 95 -6.91 -6.48 -21.84
N GLY A 96 -6.48 -7.06 -22.96
CA GLY A 96 -6.59 -6.47 -24.29
C GLY A 96 -5.35 -5.67 -24.75
N ILE A 97 -4.38 -5.43 -23.86
CA ILE A 97 -3.13 -4.73 -24.16
C ILE A 97 -1.90 -5.44 -23.55
N TYR A 98 -1.99 -6.73 -23.28
CA TYR A 98 -0.90 -7.52 -22.68
C TYR A 98 0.42 -7.45 -23.44
N ASN A 99 0.36 -7.35 -24.75
CA ASN A 99 1.54 -7.21 -25.64
C ASN A 99 2.33 -5.92 -25.41
N ARG A 100 1.82 -4.99 -24.59
CA ARG A 100 2.51 -3.75 -24.21
C ARG A 100 3.27 -3.87 -22.90
N PHE A 101 3.16 -5.00 -22.19
CA PHE A 101 3.71 -5.19 -20.86
C PHE A 101 4.62 -6.40 -20.80
N HIS A 102 5.61 -6.32 -19.92
CA HIS A 102 6.32 -7.46 -19.38
C HIS A 102 5.89 -7.71 -17.94
N THR A 103 6.13 -8.91 -17.46
CA THR A 103 5.86 -9.27 -16.07
C THR A 103 7.12 -9.82 -15.42
N PHE A 104 7.26 -9.60 -14.12
CA PHE A 104 8.34 -10.18 -13.36
C PHE A 104 7.92 -10.53 -11.93
N SER A 105 8.69 -11.43 -11.36
CA SER A 105 8.68 -11.74 -9.93
C SER A 105 10.13 -11.75 -9.44
N TYR A 106 10.30 -11.75 -8.13
CA TYR A 106 11.63 -11.91 -7.55
C TYR A 106 11.59 -12.98 -6.45
N LEU A 107 12.70 -13.64 -6.26
CA LEU A 107 12.91 -14.68 -5.26
C LEU A 107 14.12 -14.29 -4.39
N SER A 108 13.86 -13.76 -3.20
CA SER A 108 14.86 -13.45 -2.16
C SER A 108 14.80 -14.41 -0.99
N ALA A 109 13.72 -15.21 -0.91
CA ALA A 109 13.52 -16.25 0.10
C ALA A 109 12.63 -17.37 -0.47
N GLU A 110 12.81 -18.60 0.00
CA GLU A 110 12.09 -19.79 -0.48
C GLU A 110 10.55 -19.63 -0.42
N LYS A 111 10.04 -18.90 0.57
CA LYS A 111 8.61 -18.63 0.71
C LYS A 111 7.99 -17.86 -0.48
N GLU A 112 8.79 -17.17 -1.27
CA GLU A 112 8.35 -16.41 -2.46
C GLU A 112 8.21 -17.31 -3.70
N SER A 113 8.67 -18.55 -3.64
CA SER A 113 8.58 -19.52 -4.76
C SER A 113 7.14 -19.77 -5.21
N ILE A 114 6.18 -19.81 -4.27
CA ILE A 114 4.76 -20.00 -4.57
C ILE A 114 4.21 -18.83 -5.39
N ASP A 115 4.63 -17.61 -5.08
CA ASP A 115 4.27 -16.42 -5.82
C ASP A 115 4.88 -16.40 -7.23
N CYS A 116 6.15 -16.80 -7.35
CA CYS A 116 6.83 -16.94 -8.66
C CYS A 116 6.15 -17.99 -9.53
N GLU A 117 5.80 -19.14 -8.97
CA GLU A 117 5.09 -20.20 -9.71
C GLU A 117 3.69 -19.77 -10.16
N ALA A 118 2.95 -19.06 -9.30
CA ALA A 118 1.65 -18.52 -9.64
C ALA A 118 1.76 -17.49 -10.78
N ALA A 119 2.74 -16.57 -10.68
CA ALA A 119 3.00 -15.57 -11.71
C ALA A 119 3.38 -16.21 -13.05
N LYS A 120 4.26 -17.23 -13.03
CA LYS A 120 4.66 -18.00 -14.22
C LYS A 120 3.46 -18.62 -14.92
N LYS A 121 2.56 -19.26 -14.16
CA LYS A 121 1.34 -19.87 -14.71
C LYS A 121 0.41 -18.83 -15.33
N ILE A 122 0.21 -17.69 -14.65
CA ILE A 122 -0.62 -16.61 -15.17
C ILE A 122 -0.02 -16.06 -16.47
N SER A 123 1.25 -15.71 -16.48
CA SER A 123 1.90 -15.10 -17.63
C SER A 123 1.90 -16.04 -18.84
N ALA A 124 2.14 -17.34 -18.64
CA ALA A 124 2.08 -18.36 -19.68
C ALA A 124 0.66 -18.50 -20.27
N GLU A 125 -0.40 -18.43 -19.45
CA GLU A 125 -1.79 -18.56 -19.90
C GLU A 125 -2.25 -17.41 -20.82
N PHE A 126 -1.61 -16.24 -20.67
CA PHE A 126 -1.94 -15.02 -21.44
C PHE A 126 -0.86 -14.62 -22.44
N ASP A 127 0.15 -15.47 -22.65
CA ASP A 127 1.28 -15.23 -23.56
C ASP A 127 1.96 -13.86 -23.29
N VAL A 128 2.20 -13.58 -22.00
CA VAL A 128 2.92 -12.37 -21.56
C VAL A 128 4.33 -12.74 -21.12
N PRO A 129 5.38 -12.07 -21.60
CA PRO A 129 6.74 -12.34 -21.15
C PRO A 129 6.87 -12.21 -19.62
N TRP A 130 7.52 -13.18 -18.99
CA TRP A 130 7.74 -13.21 -17.55
C TRP A 130 9.18 -13.61 -17.21
N GLU A 131 9.74 -12.91 -16.23
CA GLU A 131 11.05 -13.19 -15.69
C GLU A 131 11.02 -13.34 -14.17
N CYS A 132 11.84 -14.26 -13.64
CA CYS A 132 12.05 -14.40 -12.20
C CYS A 132 13.48 -13.99 -11.82
N TYR A 133 13.61 -12.93 -11.06
CA TYR A 133 14.89 -12.43 -10.58
C TYR A 133 15.27 -13.10 -9.26
N HIS A 134 16.34 -13.87 -9.25
CA HIS A 134 16.87 -14.52 -8.06
C HIS A 134 17.81 -13.57 -7.33
N ILE A 135 17.36 -12.99 -6.23
CA ILE A 135 18.11 -12.00 -5.45
C ILE A 135 19.18 -12.71 -4.61
N PRO A 136 20.47 -12.38 -4.78
CA PRO A 136 21.53 -12.99 -3.99
C PRO A 136 21.37 -12.77 -2.49
N ALA A 137 21.62 -13.79 -1.68
CA ALA A 137 21.65 -13.65 -0.23
C ALA A 137 22.91 -12.90 0.26
N ASP A 138 24.01 -13.04 -0.48
CA ASP A 138 25.28 -12.40 -0.20
C ASP A 138 25.39 -11.07 -0.96
N SER A 139 25.58 -9.97 -0.23
CA SER A 139 25.78 -8.64 -0.81
C SER A 139 27.13 -8.46 -1.49
N SER A 140 28.13 -9.28 -1.17
CA SER A 140 29.50 -9.19 -1.73
C SER A 140 29.55 -9.46 -3.23
N VAL A 141 28.53 -10.14 -3.79
CA VAL A 141 28.44 -10.41 -5.24
C VAL A 141 27.79 -9.25 -6.02
N LEU A 142 27.30 -8.21 -5.33
CA LEU A 142 26.69 -7.04 -5.95
C LEU A 142 27.75 -5.93 -6.12
N ALA A 143 27.93 -5.49 -7.35
CA ALA A 143 28.90 -4.44 -7.66
C ALA A 143 28.54 -3.12 -6.93
N ASP A 144 29.56 -2.47 -6.36
CA ASP A 144 29.44 -1.17 -5.69
C ASP A 144 28.37 -1.12 -4.57
N TYR A 145 28.16 -2.26 -3.88
CA TYR A 145 27.07 -2.44 -2.91
C TYR A 145 26.96 -1.31 -1.90
N GLU A 146 28.07 -0.94 -1.22
CA GLU A 146 28.02 0.09 -0.16
C GLU A 146 27.66 1.47 -0.72
N ILE A 147 28.19 1.82 -1.91
CA ILE A 147 27.86 3.09 -2.56
C ILE A 147 26.38 3.14 -2.96
N LYS A 148 25.90 2.09 -3.60
CA LYS A 148 24.49 1.97 -4.01
C LYS A 148 23.56 1.96 -2.81
N ARG A 149 23.95 1.28 -1.74
CA ARG A 149 23.23 1.26 -0.46
C ARG A 149 23.08 2.68 0.12
N GLU A 150 24.17 3.44 0.18
CA GLU A 150 24.14 4.82 0.67
C GLU A 150 23.24 5.71 -0.20
N ILE A 151 23.23 5.56 -1.50
CA ILE A 151 22.32 6.31 -2.40
C ILE A 151 20.86 5.97 -2.06
N ILE A 152 20.52 4.69 -1.87
CA ILE A 152 19.16 4.27 -1.51
C ILE A 152 18.73 4.87 -0.17
N LEU A 153 19.59 4.82 0.84
CA LEU A 153 19.31 5.40 2.17
C LEU A 153 19.21 6.92 2.12
N HIS A 154 20.03 7.57 1.31
CA HIS A 154 19.93 9.01 1.07
C HIS A 154 18.59 9.38 0.41
N ASN A 155 18.10 8.58 -0.53
CA ASN A 155 16.81 8.82 -1.21
C ASN A 155 15.62 8.78 -0.25
N ASN A 156 15.72 8.05 0.86
CA ASN A 156 14.71 8.07 1.92
C ASN A 156 15.06 9.03 3.08
N ALA A 157 16.08 9.87 2.91
CA ALA A 157 16.61 10.79 3.93
C ALA A 157 17.00 10.09 5.25
N TYR A 158 17.42 8.84 5.20
CA TYR A 158 17.76 7.97 6.34
C TYR A 158 16.60 7.80 7.36
N ILE A 159 15.36 8.04 6.94
CA ILE A 159 14.17 7.96 7.81
C ILE A 159 13.65 6.53 7.91
N ALA A 160 13.60 5.81 6.77
CA ALA A 160 13.12 4.43 6.75
C ALA A 160 14.17 3.47 7.29
N GLN A 161 13.71 2.51 8.10
CA GLN A 161 14.53 1.36 8.50
C GLN A 161 14.32 0.22 7.51
N THR A 162 14.91 0.35 6.33
CA THR A 162 14.76 -0.63 5.27
C THR A 162 15.59 -1.87 5.57
N PRO A 163 14.98 -3.06 5.58
CA PRO A 163 15.71 -4.30 5.80
C PRO A 163 16.75 -4.55 4.71
N GLU A 164 17.85 -5.18 5.08
CA GLU A 164 19.00 -5.43 4.21
C GLU A 164 18.64 -6.23 2.94
N ASN A 165 17.75 -7.20 3.05
CA ASN A 165 17.24 -7.95 1.91
C ASN A 165 16.48 -7.07 0.90
N GLU A 166 15.79 -6.03 1.36
CA GLU A 166 15.11 -5.07 0.50
C GLU A 166 16.10 -4.15 -0.22
N ILE A 167 17.19 -3.78 0.45
CA ILE A 167 18.29 -3.00 -0.17
C ILE A 167 18.97 -3.83 -1.27
N ARG A 168 19.37 -5.07 -0.97
CA ARG A 168 19.95 -5.98 -1.95
C ARG A 168 19.05 -6.18 -3.16
N LYS A 169 17.75 -6.34 -2.95
CA LYS A 169 16.77 -6.46 -4.04
C LYS A 169 16.78 -5.24 -4.94
N ARG A 170 16.75 -4.03 -4.39
CA ARG A 170 16.76 -2.79 -5.18
C ARG A 170 18.05 -2.64 -6.00
N ILE A 171 19.18 -2.97 -5.38
CA ILE A 171 20.48 -2.92 -6.07
C ILE A 171 20.52 -3.95 -7.20
N TYR A 172 20.10 -5.18 -6.94
CA TYR A 172 20.07 -6.23 -7.96
C TYR A 172 19.15 -5.86 -9.14
N LEU A 173 17.95 -5.36 -8.85
CA LEU A 173 17.01 -4.96 -9.89
C LEU A 173 17.52 -3.77 -10.71
N ALA A 174 18.28 -2.85 -10.12
CA ALA A 174 18.89 -1.74 -10.86
C ALA A 174 19.85 -2.20 -11.97
N ASP A 175 20.54 -3.31 -11.73
CA ASP A 175 21.50 -3.84 -12.69
C ASP A 175 20.86 -4.83 -13.70
N HIS A 176 19.64 -5.34 -13.44
CA HIS A 176 19.07 -6.46 -14.21
C HIS A 176 17.67 -6.21 -14.77
N LEU A 177 16.85 -5.34 -14.14
CA LEU A 177 15.48 -5.07 -14.59
C LEU A 177 15.47 -3.97 -15.65
N PRO A 178 15.16 -4.26 -16.92
CA PRO A 178 15.19 -3.25 -17.99
C PRO A 178 13.88 -2.45 -18.07
N ALA A 179 13.21 -2.19 -16.96
CA ALA A 179 11.94 -1.49 -16.91
C ALA A 179 12.12 0.03 -16.87
N ASP A 180 11.36 0.76 -17.67
CA ASP A 180 11.23 2.22 -17.55
C ASP A 180 10.34 2.56 -16.38
N VAL A 181 9.31 1.74 -16.14
CA VAL A 181 8.39 1.88 -15.03
C VAL A 181 7.94 0.52 -14.51
N GLU A 182 7.89 0.39 -13.19
CA GLU A 182 7.21 -0.73 -12.52
C GLU A 182 5.79 -0.33 -12.11
N VAL A 183 4.81 -1.14 -12.51
CA VAL A 183 3.43 -1.02 -12.06
C VAL A 183 3.25 -1.83 -10.78
N LYS A 184 3.09 -1.12 -9.66
CA LYS A 184 2.84 -1.69 -8.34
C LYS A 184 1.36 -1.75 -8.03
N SER A 185 0.95 -2.81 -7.36
CA SER A 185 -0.43 -3.00 -6.85
C SER A 185 -0.67 -2.37 -5.48
N TRP A 186 0.21 -1.48 -5.04
CA TRP A 186 0.13 -0.82 -3.75
C TRP A 186 -1.06 0.13 -3.67
N VAL A 187 -1.43 0.51 -2.45
CA VAL A 187 -2.62 1.29 -2.12
C VAL A 187 -3.92 0.49 -2.22
N SER A 188 -3.97 -0.61 -2.99
CA SER A 188 -5.15 -1.47 -3.08
C SER A 188 -5.61 -2.01 -1.71
N GLU A 189 -4.68 -2.28 -0.79
CA GLU A 189 -4.99 -2.75 0.56
C GLU A 189 -5.80 -1.72 1.38
N THR A 190 -5.75 -0.44 1.04
CA THR A 190 -6.57 0.60 1.68
C THR A 190 -8.06 0.26 1.59
N ILE A 191 -8.51 -0.10 0.39
CA ILE A 191 -9.91 -0.47 0.17
C ILE A 191 -10.23 -1.90 0.59
N ARG A 192 -9.24 -2.70 0.92
CA ARG A 192 -9.37 -4.07 1.42
C ARG A 192 -9.40 -4.15 2.94
N ALA A 193 -9.60 -3.03 3.64
CA ALA A 193 -9.71 -2.97 5.08
C ALA A 193 -8.50 -3.63 5.80
N TYR A 194 -7.28 -3.24 5.42
CA TYR A 194 -6.02 -3.85 5.89
C TYR A 194 -5.95 -4.04 7.40
N TRP A 195 -6.18 -2.99 8.19
CA TRP A 195 -6.08 -3.08 9.65
C TRP A 195 -7.12 -3.99 10.28
N TYR A 196 -8.32 -4.10 9.67
CA TYR A 196 -9.35 -5.00 10.15
C TYR A 196 -8.93 -6.46 10.01
N LYS A 197 -8.35 -6.82 8.86
CA LYS A 197 -7.78 -8.15 8.61
C LYS A 197 -6.61 -8.43 9.55
N HIS A 198 -5.68 -7.47 9.63
CA HIS A 198 -4.46 -7.60 10.43
C HIS A 198 -4.76 -7.92 11.90
N TYR A 199 -5.77 -7.26 12.47
CA TYR A 199 -6.19 -7.50 13.85
C TYR A 199 -7.36 -8.49 13.98
N GLY A 200 -7.86 -9.10 12.92
CA GLY A 200 -9.01 -10.00 12.94
C GLY A 200 -10.29 -9.33 13.48
N ARG A 201 -10.51 -8.06 13.18
CA ARG A 201 -11.62 -7.26 13.72
C ARG A 201 -12.67 -6.95 12.66
N LYS A 202 -13.93 -6.88 13.09
CA LYS A 202 -15.05 -6.40 12.25
C LYS A 202 -15.38 -4.93 12.49
N THR A 203 -14.85 -4.33 13.57
CA THR A 203 -15.04 -2.92 13.93
C THR A 203 -13.74 -2.35 14.47
N MET A 204 -13.55 -1.05 14.32
CA MET A 204 -12.43 -0.30 14.90
C MET A 204 -12.96 0.81 15.81
N PRO A 205 -12.18 1.25 16.82
CA PRO A 205 -12.50 2.42 17.63
C PRO A 205 -12.64 3.69 16.77
N GLN A 206 -13.32 4.69 17.35
CA GLN A 206 -13.41 6.03 16.77
C GLN A 206 -12.02 6.70 16.67
N LEU A 207 -11.94 7.74 15.86
CA LEU A 207 -10.73 8.55 15.68
C LEU A 207 -10.19 9.03 17.04
N SER A 208 -8.94 8.74 17.29
CA SER A 208 -8.20 9.21 18.46
C SER A 208 -6.69 9.04 18.29
N ALA A 209 -5.90 9.82 18.99
CA ALA A 209 -4.45 9.66 19.03
C ALA A 209 -4.03 8.24 19.43
N LYS A 210 -4.73 7.66 20.40
CA LYS A 210 -4.49 6.30 20.88
C LYS A 210 -4.76 5.24 19.83
N LEU A 211 -5.81 5.40 19.01
CA LEU A 211 -6.04 4.55 17.85
C LEU A 211 -4.88 4.66 16.88
N TYR A 212 -4.51 5.86 16.47
CA TYR A 212 -3.44 6.10 15.47
C TYR A 212 -2.08 5.60 15.95
N ARG A 213 -1.74 5.79 17.24
CA ARG A 213 -0.56 5.16 17.81
C ARG A 213 -0.58 3.65 17.68
N ASN A 214 -1.69 2.98 18.02
CA ASN A 214 -1.78 1.53 17.99
C ASN A 214 -1.75 0.97 16.56
N LEU A 215 -2.27 1.71 15.58
CA LEU A 215 -2.13 1.36 14.16
C LEU A 215 -0.69 1.59 13.66
N TYR A 216 0.00 2.61 14.17
CA TYR A 216 1.41 2.84 13.86
C TYR A 216 2.30 1.77 14.50
N LYS A 217 2.22 1.59 15.81
CA LYS A 217 2.95 0.58 16.59
C LYS A 217 2.38 0.42 17.99
N ILE A 218 2.22 -0.82 18.43
CA ILE A 218 1.83 -1.12 19.80
C ILE A 218 3.06 -1.08 20.72
N PHE A 219 3.03 -0.17 21.72
CA PHE A 219 4.09 -0.03 22.73
C PHE A 219 3.63 -0.66 24.04
N LEU A 220 4.07 -1.90 24.33
CA LEU A 220 3.67 -2.63 25.51
C LEU A 220 4.44 -2.24 26.77
N LEU A 221 5.71 -1.88 26.64
CA LEU A 221 6.64 -1.78 27.77
C LEU A 221 7.17 -0.36 28.02
N ASN A 222 6.93 0.59 27.12
CA ASN A 222 7.44 1.95 27.26
C ASN A 222 6.32 2.98 27.27
N ARG A 223 5.74 3.19 28.47
CA ARG A 223 4.65 4.15 28.69
C ARG A 223 5.04 5.58 28.32
N GLY A 224 6.25 6.00 28.68
CA GLY A 224 6.74 7.35 28.36
C GLY A 224 6.80 7.62 26.87
N LEU A 225 7.25 6.64 26.08
CA LEU A 225 7.24 6.74 24.63
C LEU A 225 5.82 6.70 24.06
N ALA A 226 4.94 5.83 24.59
CA ALA A 226 3.55 5.78 24.18
C ALA A 226 2.84 7.15 24.34
N HIS A 227 3.02 7.81 25.49
CA HIS A 227 2.49 9.15 25.73
C HIS A 227 3.06 10.23 24.79
N LYS A 228 4.35 10.13 24.46
CA LYS A 228 4.96 11.06 23.49
C LYS A 228 4.32 10.88 22.10
N ILE A 229 4.13 9.63 21.66
CA ILE A 229 3.51 9.33 20.37
C ILE A 229 2.02 9.71 20.37
N ASP A 230 1.28 9.50 21.46
CA ASP A 230 -0.11 9.96 21.58
C ASP A 230 -0.20 11.49 21.40
N ARG A 231 0.70 12.26 22.02
CA ARG A 231 0.72 13.73 21.84
C ARG A 231 1.03 14.14 20.39
N LEU A 232 1.95 13.44 19.73
CA LEU A 232 2.24 13.70 18.32
C LEU A 232 1.02 13.44 17.43
N PHE A 233 0.31 12.33 17.65
CA PHE A 233 -0.90 12.04 16.88
C PHE A 233 -2.08 12.94 17.26
N ASP A 234 -2.19 13.38 18.52
CA ASP A 234 -3.22 14.34 18.91
C ASP A 234 -3.02 15.69 18.20
N GLN A 235 -1.79 16.19 18.16
CA GLN A 235 -1.43 17.37 17.39
C GLN A 235 -1.68 17.19 15.89
N TYR A 236 -1.25 16.06 15.33
CA TYR A 236 -1.42 15.71 13.93
C TYR A 236 -2.89 15.66 13.52
N ILE A 237 -3.75 15.03 14.31
CA ILE A 237 -5.20 14.93 14.05
C ILE A 237 -5.83 16.33 14.01
N LYS A 238 -5.47 17.20 14.96
CA LYS A 238 -5.98 18.57 15.04
C LYS A 238 -5.43 19.46 13.94
N GLU A 239 -4.11 19.45 13.74
CA GLU A 239 -3.42 20.29 12.78
C GLU A 239 -3.88 20.03 11.35
N TYR A 240 -4.14 18.75 11.00
CA TYR A 240 -4.54 18.33 9.66
C TYR A 240 -6.04 18.04 9.53
N GLU A 241 -6.86 18.60 10.43
CA GLU A 241 -8.32 18.66 10.34
C GLU A 241 -8.98 17.29 10.11
N TYR A 242 -8.52 16.22 10.81
CA TYR A 242 -9.07 14.87 10.66
C TYR A 242 -10.51 14.74 11.14
N GLU A 243 -10.97 15.62 12.03
CA GLU A 243 -12.35 15.71 12.49
C GLU A 243 -13.33 16.15 11.39
N LEU A 244 -12.84 16.76 10.32
CA LEU A 244 -13.66 17.13 9.16
C LEU A 244 -13.94 15.96 8.22
N ILE A 245 -13.23 14.84 8.39
CA ILE A 245 -13.40 13.64 7.55
C ILE A 245 -14.75 13.00 7.86
N PRO A 246 -15.63 12.78 6.86
CA PRO A 246 -16.92 12.15 7.09
C PRO A 246 -16.80 10.74 7.66
N GLN A 247 -17.77 10.37 8.50
CA GLN A 247 -17.78 9.06 9.21
C GLN A 247 -17.80 7.84 8.27
N GLN A 248 -18.19 8.03 7.01
CA GLN A 248 -18.17 6.98 6.00
C GLN A 248 -16.75 6.55 5.59
N TYR A 249 -15.72 7.35 5.94
CA TYR A 249 -14.31 6.98 5.80
C TYR A 249 -13.79 6.46 7.15
N PRO A 250 -13.65 5.13 7.31
CA PRO A 250 -13.22 4.57 8.59
C PRO A 250 -11.84 5.10 9.00
N PRO A 251 -11.65 5.59 10.24
CA PRO A 251 -10.38 6.18 10.69
C PRO A 251 -9.16 5.26 10.49
N ALA A 252 -9.35 3.94 10.61
CA ALA A 252 -8.28 2.98 10.39
C ALA A 252 -7.85 2.91 8.90
N ASP A 253 -8.80 3.02 7.97
CA ASP A 253 -8.50 3.03 6.54
C ASP A 253 -7.85 4.36 6.12
N VAL A 254 -8.32 5.47 6.70
CA VAL A 254 -7.69 6.80 6.51
C VAL A 254 -6.25 6.79 7.04
N HIS A 255 -6.02 6.24 8.24
CA HIS A 255 -4.66 6.05 8.76
C HIS A 255 -3.80 5.24 7.80
N TYR A 256 -4.32 4.14 7.26
CA TYR A 256 -3.57 3.29 6.33
C TYR A 256 -3.17 4.06 5.07
N ASN A 257 -4.10 4.83 4.51
CA ASN A 257 -3.87 5.61 3.30
C ASN A 257 -2.92 6.81 3.54
N GLU A 258 -3.18 7.63 4.56
CA GLU A 258 -2.47 8.90 4.73
C GLU A 258 -1.21 8.77 5.61
N VAL A 259 -1.25 7.92 6.66
CA VAL A 259 -0.10 7.77 7.56
C VAL A 259 0.81 6.63 7.09
N THR A 260 0.28 5.46 6.77
CA THR A 260 1.12 4.33 6.33
C THR A 260 1.63 4.55 4.91
N TRP A 261 0.74 4.69 3.92
CA TRP A 261 1.16 4.91 2.53
C TRP A 261 1.80 6.27 2.31
N GLY A 262 1.30 7.33 2.96
CA GLY A 262 1.90 8.67 2.89
C GLY A 262 3.29 8.78 3.50
N SER A 263 3.68 7.84 4.38
CA SER A 263 4.99 7.81 5.03
C SER A 263 5.85 6.67 4.52
N TRP A 264 5.57 5.47 5.01
CA TRP A 264 6.32 4.26 4.64
C TRP A 264 6.30 4.01 3.13
N GLY A 265 5.12 4.09 2.52
CA GLY A 265 4.98 3.88 1.08
C GLY A 265 5.75 4.91 0.27
N GLY A 266 5.63 6.19 0.62
CA GLY A 266 6.35 7.28 -0.04
C GLY A 266 7.88 7.14 0.06
N LEU A 267 8.40 6.77 1.23
CA LEU A 267 9.83 6.52 1.44
C LEU A 267 10.31 5.32 0.60
N ASN A 268 9.53 4.23 0.58
CA ASN A 268 9.87 3.06 -0.25
C ASN A 268 9.87 3.39 -1.75
N ILE A 269 8.91 4.20 -2.25
CA ILE A 269 8.92 4.64 -3.64
C ILE A 269 10.19 5.46 -3.94
N SER A 270 10.62 6.35 -3.03
CA SER A 270 11.85 7.12 -3.19
C SER A 270 13.08 6.22 -3.31
N GLU A 271 13.15 5.14 -2.53
CA GLU A 271 14.22 4.15 -2.63
C GLU A 271 14.13 3.33 -3.93
N MET A 272 12.93 2.96 -4.36
CA MET A 272 12.70 2.15 -5.57
C MET A 272 13.03 2.91 -6.85
N LYS A 273 12.94 4.24 -6.85
CA LYS A 273 13.42 5.08 -7.96
C LYS A 273 14.90 4.89 -8.30
N PHE A 274 15.62 4.19 -7.44
CA PHE A 274 16.99 3.78 -7.72
C PHE A 274 17.08 2.82 -8.92
N TYR A 275 16.04 2.00 -9.17
CA TYR A 275 16.07 1.03 -10.28
C TYR A 275 15.02 1.29 -11.38
N SER A 276 13.90 1.94 -11.08
CA SER A 276 12.83 2.20 -12.06
C SER A 276 11.91 3.31 -11.56
N ASP A 277 11.20 3.96 -12.46
CA ASP A 277 10.01 4.71 -12.05
C ASP A 277 8.95 3.77 -11.48
N ILE A 278 8.15 4.27 -10.53
CA ILE A 278 7.07 3.49 -9.91
C ILE A 278 5.73 4.16 -10.19
N THR A 279 4.78 3.38 -10.68
CA THR A 279 3.41 3.84 -10.85
C THR A 279 2.42 2.94 -10.12
N ILE A 280 1.32 3.53 -9.61
CA ILE A 280 0.31 2.85 -8.80
C ILE A 280 -1.06 3.25 -9.32
N ILE A 281 -1.74 2.36 -10.05
CA ILE A 281 -3.05 2.65 -10.67
C ILE A 281 -4.18 2.78 -9.65
N TYR A 282 -4.00 2.23 -8.44
CA TYR A 282 -4.96 2.32 -7.34
C TYR A 282 -4.95 3.67 -6.63
N ASN A 283 -3.90 4.48 -6.80
CA ASN A 283 -3.79 5.78 -6.16
C ASN A 283 -4.64 6.83 -6.90
N ASN A 284 -5.96 6.65 -6.84
CA ASN A 284 -6.95 7.48 -7.49
C ASN A 284 -8.11 7.74 -6.52
N ARG A 285 -8.38 9.01 -6.17
CA ARG A 285 -9.40 9.38 -5.18
C ARG A 285 -10.80 8.89 -5.59
N LYS A 286 -11.21 9.06 -6.85
CA LYS A 286 -12.50 8.58 -7.33
C LYS A 286 -12.63 7.06 -7.17
N PHE A 287 -11.57 6.31 -7.45
CA PHE A 287 -11.53 4.88 -7.23
C PHE A 287 -11.69 4.53 -5.74
N LEU A 288 -10.95 5.21 -4.85
CA LEU A 288 -11.04 5.00 -3.40
C LEU A 288 -12.45 5.34 -2.88
N ASP A 289 -13.02 6.49 -3.25
CA ASP A 289 -14.37 6.90 -2.85
C ASP A 289 -15.43 5.86 -3.23
N MET A 290 -15.35 5.36 -4.46
CA MET A 290 -16.28 4.34 -4.94
C MET A 290 -16.19 3.06 -4.11
N LEU A 291 -14.98 2.63 -3.76
CA LEU A 291 -14.79 1.38 -3.04
C LEU A 291 -14.94 1.51 -1.52
N PHE A 292 -14.81 2.70 -0.95
CA PHE A 292 -15.24 2.96 0.43
C PHE A 292 -16.78 2.88 0.61
N ARG A 293 -17.56 3.00 -0.46
CA ARG A 293 -19.01 2.77 -0.44
C ARG A 293 -19.39 1.29 -0.31
N VAL A 294 -18.46 0.37 -0.63
CA VAL A 294 -18.66 -1.08 -0.47
C VAL A 294 -18.73 -1.44 1.01
N PRO A 295 -19.69 -2.27 1.45
CA PRO A 295 -19.80 -2.71 2.83
C PRO A 295 -18.47 -3.27 3.36
N LEU A 296 -18.13 -2.91 4.60
CA LEU A 296 -16.87 -3.29 5.23
C LEU A 296 -16.63 -4.81 5.20
N ILE A 297 -17.68 -5.60 5.41
CA ILE A 297 -17.58 -7.07 5.39
C ILE A 297 -17.16 -7.61 4.02
N ASP A 298 -17.63 -6.99 2.94
CA ASP A 298 -17.26 -7.35 1.57
C ASP A 298 -15.81 -6.90 1.25
N ARG A 299 -15.37 -5.78 1.86
CA ARG A 299 -13.97 -5.33 1.77
C ARG A 299 -13.02 -6.24 2.54
N ILE A 300 -13.41 -6.71 3.72
CA ILE A 300 -12.64 -7.68 4.52
C ILE A 300 -12.52 -9.03 3.80
N SER A 301 -13.58 -9.50 3.12
CA SER A 301 -13.59 -10.77 2.39
C SER A 301 -12.97 -10.72 0.99
N ASP A 302 -12.54 -9.54 0.53
CA ASP A 302 -12.04 -9.28 -0.83
C ASP A 302 -13.07 -9.51 -1.96
N LYS A 303 -14.37 -9.57 -1.64
CA LYS A 303 -15.44 -9.79 -2.62
C LYS A 303 -15.38 -8.81 -3.78
N HIS A 304 -15.14 -7.52 -3.48
CA HIS A 304 -15.02 -6.46 -4.47
C HIS A 304 -13.81 -6.63 -5.40
N HIS A 305 -12.65 -7.10 -4.90
CA HIS A 305 -11.47 -7.39 -5.73
C HIS A 305 -11.72 -8.57 -6.66
N LEU A 306 -12.34 -9.64 -6.15
CA LEU A 306 -12.72 -10.79 -6.97
C LEU A 306 -13.72 -10.39 -8.06
N ALA A 307 -14.70 -9.54 -7.72
CA ALA A 307 -15.68 -9.03 -8.69
C ALA A 307 -15.00 -8.14 -9.76
N MET A 308 -14.10 -7.22 -9.36
CA MET A 308 -13.32 -6.42 -10.32
C MET A 308 -12.44 -7.29 -11.21
N LYS A 309 -11.72 -8.26 -10.66
CA LYS A 309 -10.91 -9.21 -11.45
C LYS A 309 -11.76 -9.95 -12.46
N LYS A 310 -12.96 -10.39 -12.09
CA LYS A 310 -13.91 -11.05 -12.98
C LYS A 310 -14.36 -10.14 -14.14
N VAL A 311 -14.71 -8.89 -13.84
CA VAL A 311 -15.10 -7.89 -14.84
C VAL A 311 -13.96 -7.57 -15.81
N LEU A 312 -12.74 -7.43 -15.29
CA LEU A 312 -11.54 -7.11 -16.07
C LEU A 312 -11.07 -8.28 -16.94
N ASN A 313 -11.08 -9.48 -16.40
CA ASN A 313 -10.65 -10.69 -17.10
C ASN A 313 -11.28 -11.93 -16.47
N GLN A 314 -12.38 -12.40 -17.06
CA GLN A 314 -13.11 -13.60 -16.62
C GLN A 314 -12.20 -14.84 -16.62
N LYS A 315 -11.39 -15.05 -17.67
CA LYS A 315 -10.50 -16.21 -17.80
C LYS A 315 -9.50 -16.26 -16.64
N LEU A 316 -8.88 -15.12 -16.29
CA LEU A 316 -7.96 -15.05 -15.14
C LEU A 316 -8.69 -15.27 -13.82
N HIS A 317 -9.93 -14.81 -13.70
CA HIS A 317 -10.74 -15.08 -12.51
C HIS A 317 -10.97 -16.58 -12.33
N ASP A 318 -11.32 -17.27 -13.42
CA ASP A 318 -11.68 -18.70 -13.45
C ASP A 318 -10.46 -19.64 -13.21
N MET A 319 -9.23 -19.14 -13.44
CA MET A 319 -8.02 -19.87 -13.04
C MET A 319 -7.93 -20.14 -11.52
N GLY A 320 -8.70 -19.39 -10.71
CA GLY A 320 -8.76 -19.61 -9.27
C GLY A 320 -7.45 -19.33 -8.51
N ILE A 321 -6.43 -18.77 -9.19
CA ILE A 321 -5.13 -18.52 -8.56
C ILE A 321 -5.26 -17.41 -7.52
N ARG A 322 -4.98 -17.77 -6.27
CA ARG A 322 -4.96 -16.86 -5.13
C ARG A 322 -4.00 -17.41 -4.07
N VAL A 323 -2.84 -16.80 -3.97
CA VAL A 323 -1.91 -17.07 -2.87
C VAL A 323 -2.34 -16.21 -1.68
N VAL A 324 -2.64 -16.85 -0.57
CA VAL A 324 -2.95 -16.20 0.70
C VAL A 324 -1.71 -16.25 1.58
N ASN A 325 -1.39 -15.12 2.20
CA ASN A 325 -0.21 -15.01 3.04
C ASN A 325 -0.31 -16.00 4.23
N GLN A 326 0.50 -17.07 4.22
CA GLN A 326 0.47 -18.15 5.23
C GLN A 326 0.80 -17.67 6.65
N HIS A 327 1.33 -16.46 6.79
CA HIS A 327 1.64 -15.87 8.10
C HIS A 327 0.42 -15.25 8.81
N GLU A 328 -0.72 -15.11 8.15
CA GLU A 328 -1.97 -14.62 8.74
C GLU A 328 -2.82 -15.77 9.29
N THR A 329 -2.28 -16.47 10.30
CA THR A 329 -3.06 -17.51 10.98
C THR A 329 -4.14 -16.89 11.87
N ALA A 330 -5.28 -17.58 12.02
CA ALA A 330 -6.36 -17.15 12.93
C ALA A 330 -5.85 -16.95 14.37
N PHE A 331 -4.90 -17.75 14.82
CA PHE A 331 -4.26 -17.61 16.12
C PHE A 331 -3.46 -16.32 16.24
N ARG A 332 -2.68 -15.96 15.23
CA ARG A 332 -1.95 -14.68 15.21
C ARG A 332 -2.90 -13.48 15.25
N ALA A 333 -3.95 -13.50 14.44
CA ALA A 333 -4.97 -12.45 14.44
C ALA A 333 -5.65 -12.34 15.81
N PHE A 334 -5.95 -13.45 16.46
CA PHE A 334 -6.48 -13.48 17.84
C PHE A 334 -5.52 -12.83 18.85
N CYS A 335 -4.24 -13.20 18.85
CA CYS A 335 -3.22 -12.63 19.72
C CYS A 335 -3.07 -11.10 19.47
N LEU A 336 -2.99 -10.69 18.21
CA LEU A 336 -2.90 -9.28 17.84
C LEU A 336 -4.14 -8.49 18.27
N ASN A 337 -5.34 -9.08 18.14
CA ASN A 337 -6.58 -8.47 18.61
C ASN A 337 -6.58 -8.28 20.13
N ALA A 338 -6.17 -9.29 20.89
CA ALA A 338 -6.08 -9.21 22.34
C ALA A 338 -5.13 -8.09 22.79
N ILE A 339 -3.94 -8.04 22.18
CA ILE A 339 -2.93 -7.01 22.45
C ILE A 339 -3.47 -5.62 22.07
N PHE A 340 -4.06 -5.47 20.91
CA PHE A 340 -4.65 -4.20 20.46
C PHE A 340 -5.75 -3.73 21.45
N THR A 341 -6.65 -4.65 21.85
CA THR A 341 -7.74 -4.34 22.77
C THR A 341 -7.21 -3.92 24.15
N ALA A 342 -6.23 -4.65 24.69
CA ALA A 342 -5.59 -4.30 25.95
C ALA A 342 -4.98 -2.89 25.89
N ASN A 343 -4.26 -2.56 24.82
CA ASN A 343 -3.67 -1.23 24.64
C ASN A 343 -4.70 -0.11 24.47
N MET A 344 -5.88 -0.42 23.93
CA MET A 344 -6.97 0.58 23.83
C MET A 344 -7.62 0.86 25.19
N ILE A 345 -7.69 -0.14 26.09
CA ILE A 345 -8.37 -0.04 27.39
C ILE A 345 -7.42 0.49 28.47
N LEU A 346 -6.19 -0.02 28.52
CA LEU A 346 -5.25 0.34 29.57
C LEU A 346 -4.97 1.85 29.59
N PRO A 347 -4.96 2.47 30.78
CA PRO A 347 -4.60 3.87 30.95
C PRO A 347 -3.06 3.99 30.82
N PHE A 348 -2.61 4.26 29.64
CA PHE A 348 -1.21 4.60 29.41
C PHE A 348 -1.07 6.09 29.19
#